data_af87e3657b952da0fdbf93fb34da128f
#
_entry.id   af87e3657b952da0fdbf93fb34da128f
#
_cell.length_a   1.000
_cell.length_b   1.000
_cell.length_c   1.000
_cell.angle_alpha   90.00
_cell.angle_beta   90.00
_cell.angle_gamma   90.00
#
_symmetry.space_group_name_H-M   'P 1'
#
loop_
_entity.id
_entity.type
_entity.pdbx_description
1 polymer ?
#
loop_
_entity_poly.entity_id
_entity_poly.type
_entity_poly.pdbx_seq_one_letter_code
_entity_poly.pdbx_strand_id
1 'polypeptide(L)'
;MRLQKQEINTILQVARHIYGEKVKVYLFGSRLDNTKRGGDIDLLIRTEEEKKGVLARIRMIAQLKFLLGDQKIDIIGDHEDSIVAQEALRKGVLLV
;
A
#
# COMPACT_ATOMS: atom_id res chain seq x y z
N MET A 1 9.94 8.04 -7.67
CA MET A 1 9.40 7.07 -6.70
C MET A 1 10.54 6.45 -5.92
N ARG A 2 10.45 6.45 -4.61
CA ARG A 2 11.54 5.97 -3.74
C ARG A 2 11.27 4.57 -3.16
N LEU A 3 10.84 3.65 -3.99
CA LEU A 3 10.76 2.24 -3.64
C LEU A 3 11.64 1.44 -4.59
N GLN A 4 12.42 0.55 -4.02
CA GLN A 4 13.21 -0.38 -4.80
C GLN A 4 12.30 -1.46 -5.40
N LYS A 5 12.72 -2.00 -6.54
CA LYS A 5 11.96 -3.04 -7.22
C LYS A 5 11.67 -4.24 -6.30
N GLN A 6 12.61 -4.60 -5.47
CA GLN A 6 12.45 -5.70 -4.51
C GLN A 6 11.38 -5.40 -3.49
N GLU A 7 11.31 -4.14 -3.01
CA GLU A 7 10.26 -3.73 -2.09
C GLU A 7 8.88 -3.78 -2.75
N ILE A 8 8.79 -3.33 -4.00
CA ILE A 8 7.54 -3.38 -4.76
C ILE A 8 7.07 -4.82 -4.91
N ASN A 9 7.98 -5.73 -5.26
CA ASN A 9 7.64 -7.14 -5.42
C ASN A 9 7.14 -7.75 -4.12
N THR A 10 7.77 -7.42 -3.00
CA THR A 10 7.35 -7.89 -1.69
C THR A 10 5.95 -7.39 -1.34
N ILE A 11 5.70 -6.09 -1.56
CA ILE A 11 4.39 -5.50 -1.29
C ILE A 11 3.30 -6.18 -2.12
N LEU A 12 3.54 -6.38 -3.41
CA LEU A 12 2.57 -7.02 -4.29
C LEU A 12 2.33 -8.47 -3.91
N GLN A 13 3.37 -9.19 -3.53
CA GLN A 13 3.26 -10.59 -3.13
C GLN A 13 2.40 -10.73 -1.88
N VAL A 14 2.64 -9.91 -0.87
CA VAL A 14 1.85 -9.91 0.36
C VAL A 14 0.40 -9.51 0.07
N ALA A 15 0.20 -8.47 -0.73
CA ALA A 15 -1.14 -8.01 -1.07
C ALA A 15 -1.94 -9.10 -1.79
N ARG A 16 -1.33 -9.76 -2.75
CA ARG A 16 -1.99 -10.84 -3.50
C ARG A 16 -2.31 -12.04 -2.61
N HIS A 17 -1.45 -12.33 -1.66
CA HIS A 17 -1.68 -13.40 -0.72
C HIS A 17 -2.88 -13.13 0.18
N ILE A 18 -3.03 -11.90 0.64
CA ILE A 18 -4.08 -11.51 1.58
C ILE A 18 -5.40 -11.19 0.87
N TYR A 19 -5.34 -10.45 -0.24
CA TYR A 19 -6.52 -9.90 -0.91
C TYR A 19 -6.89 -10.63 -2.20
N GLY A 20 -6.01 -11.48 -2.73
CA GLY A 20 -6.25 -12.18 -3.99
C GLY A 20 -5.49 -11.57 -5.16
N GLU A 21 -5.43 -12.31 -6.26
CA GLU A 21 -4.61 -11.95 -7.43
C GLU A 21 -5.05 -10.67 -8.13
N LYS A 22 -6.31 -10.28 -7.96
CA LYS A 22 -6.86 -9.10 -8.64
C LYS A 22 -6.66 -7.81 -7.87
N VAL A 23 -6.04 -7.86 -6.69
CA VAL A 23 -5.81 -6.68 -5.89
C VAL A 23 -4.91 -5.69 -6.63
N LYS A 24 -5.22 -4.41 -6.48
CA LYS A 24 -4.38 -3.31 -6.97
C LYS A 24 -3.85 -2.53 -5.80
N VAL A 25 -2.58 -2.19 -5.86
CA VAL A 25 -1.90 -1.45 -4.79
C VAL A 25 -1.34 -0.18 -5.41
N TYR A 26 -1.67 0.95 -4.81
CA TYR A 26 -1.17 2.26 -5.24
C TYR A 26 -0.25 2.81 -4.16
N LEU A 27 0.89 3.33 -4.58
CA LEU A 27 1.77 4.09 -3.71
C LEU A 27 1.40 5.56 -3.81
N PHE A 28 1.27 6.22 -2.67
CA PHE A 28 1.04 7.66 -2.62
C PHE A 28 1.90 8.28 -1.52
N GLY A 29 1.77 9.58 -1.32
CA GLY A 29 2.46 10.28 -0.25
C GLY A 29 3.92 10.55 -0.52
N SER A 30 4.72 10.64 0.55
CA SER A 30 6.09 11.14 0.47
C SER A 30 7.04 10.26 -0.33
N ARG A 31 6.77 8.96 -0.46
CA ARG A 31 7.62 8.07 -1.26
C ARG A 31 7.54 8.32 -2.76
N LEU A 32 6.57 9.10 -3.22
CA LEU A 32 6.52 9.54 -4.61
C LEU A 32 7.48 10.69 -4.90
N ASP A 33 7.94 11.40 -3.87
CA ASP A 33 8.81 12.56 -4.01
C ASP A 33 10.25 12.16 -3.82
N ASN A 34 11.03 12.20 -4.90
CA ASN A 34 12.44 11.81 -4.88
C ASN A 34 13.32 12.82 -4.16
N THR A 35 12.81 14.01 -3.85
CA THR A 35 13.59 15.03 -3.13
C THR A 35 13.56 14.86 -1.62
N LYS A 36 12.62 14.07 -1.10
CA LYS A 36 12.49 13.86 0.33
C LYS A 36 13.27 12.63 0.77
N ARG A 37 13.78 12.68 2.00
CA ARG A 37 14.46 11.54 2.61
C ARG A 37 13.53 10.85 3.59
N GLY A 38 13.64 9.51 3.65
CA GLY A 38 12.82 8.71 4.55
C GLY A 38 11.34 8.81 4.19
N GLY A 39 10.51 8.88 5.20
CA GLY A 39 9.07 8.98 5.05
C GLY A 39 8.39 7.63 5.11
N ASP A 40 7.09 7.68 5.35
CA ASP A 40 6.26 6.51 5.48
C ASP A 40 5.98 5.89 4.12
N ILE A 41 5.73 4.60 4.12
CA ILE A 41 5.19 3.93 2.94
C ILE A 41 3.67 4.01 3.05
N ASP A 42 3.05 4.77 2.17
CA ASP A 42 1.60 4.97 2.16
C ASP A 42 1.00 4.21 0.98
N LEU A 43 0.13 3.26 1.28
CA LEU A 43 -0.45 2.38 0.29
C LEU A 43 -1.98 2.47 0.30
N LEU A 44 -2.56 2.47 -0.89
CA LEU A 44 -3.98 2.32 -1.09
C LEU A 44 -4.23 0.94 -1.67
N ILE A 45 -5.10 0.17 -1.03
CA ILE A 45 -5.50 -1.15 -1.51
C ILE A 45 -6.86 -1.04 -2.19
N ARG A 46 -6.92 -1.48 -3.42
CA ARG A 46 -8.16 -1.58 -4.17
C ARG A 46 -8.48 -3.04 -4.45
N THR A 47 -9.60 -3.49 -3.92
CA THR A 47 -10.04 -4.88 -4.09
C THR A 47 -11.55 -4.94 -4.22
N GLU A 48 -12.04 -5.93 -4.97
CA GLU A 48 -13.46 -6.17 -5.10
C GLU A 48 -14.04 -6.86 -3.87
N GLU A 49 -13.20 -7.41 -3.00
CA GLU A 49 -13.66 -8.11 -1.81
C GLU A 49 -13.76 -7.17 -0.62
N GLU A 50 -14.94 -6.64 -0.39
CA GLU A 50 -15.22 -5.74 0.72
C GLU A 50 -15.06 -6.39 2.10
N LYS A 51 -15.01 -7.72 2.15
CA LYS A 51 -15.07 -8.45 3.43
C LYS A 51 -13.75 -8.47 4.19
N LYS A 52 -12.67 -8.02 3.60
CA LYS A 52 -11.37 -8.18 4.25
C LYS A 52 -11.05 -7.08 5.26
N GLY A 53 -11.54 -5.87 5.04
CA GLY A 53 -11.59 -4.79 6.03
C GLY A 53 -10.33 -4.56 6.83
N VAL A 54 -10.54 -4.19 8.09
CA VAL A 54 -9.48 -3.77 9.01
C VAL A 54 -8.51 -4.91 9.33
N LEU A 55 -9.02 -6.13 9.51
CA LEU A 55 -8.16 -7.26 9.86
C LEU A 55 -7.16 -7.58 8.75
N ALA A 56 -7.59 -7.51 7.50
CA ALA A 56 -6.68 -7.74 6.38
C ALA A 56 -5.59 -6.67 6.33
N ARG A 57 -5.94 -5.41 6.58
CA ARG A 57 -4.95 -4.32 6.63
C ARG A 57 -3.93 -4.53 7.74
N ILE A 58 -4.38 -4.91 8.93
CA ILE A 58 -3.49 -5.17 10.05
C ILE A 58 -2.52 -6.31 9.71
N ARG A 59 -3.03 -7.38 9.12
CA ARG A 59 -2.19 -8.52 8.71
C ARG A 59 -1.17 -8.11 7.67
N MET A 60 -1.56 -7.30 6.69
CA MET A 60 -0.65 -6.83 5.66
C MET A 60 0.46 -5.96 6.24
N ILE A 61 0.10 -5.02 7.12
CA ILE A 61 1.08 -4.16 7.78
C ILE A 61 2.08 -5.00 8.57
N ALA A 62 1.60 -5.97 9.35
CA ALA A 62 2.46 -6.82 10.15
C ALA A 62 3.43 -7.62 9.28
N GLN A 63 2.94 -8.21 8.20
CA GLN A 63 3.80 -8.98 7.29
C GLN A 63 4.83 -8.10 6.59
N LEU A 64 4.42 -6.91 6.15
CA LEU A 64 5.34 -5.99 5.49
C LEU A 64 6.42 -5.48 6.44
N LYS A 65 6.09 -5.19 7.68
CA LYS A 65 7.09 -4.79 8.67
C LYS A 65 8.09 -5.90 8.94
N PHE A 66 7.61 -7.13 8.97
CA PHE A 66 8.50 -8.28 9.13
C PHE A 66 9.46 -8.44 7.95
N LEU A 67 8.96 -8.25 6.72
CA LEU A 67 9.74 -8.49 5.50
C LEU A 67 10.58 -7.30 5.07
N LEU A 68 10.10 -6.08 5.27
CA LEU A 68 10.77 -4.86 4.83
C LEU A 68 11.55 -4.14 5.93
N GLY A 69 11.47 -4.65 7.16
CA GLY A 69 12.11 -4.02 8.28
C GLY A 69 11.21 -3.01 8.98
N ASP A 70 11.81 -2.26 9.89
CA ASP A 70 11.07 -1.39 10.80
C ASP A 70 10.74 -0.04 10.17
N GLN A 71 9.92 -0.09 9.12
CA GLN A 71 9.43 1.10 8.44
C GLN A 71 7.98 1.35 8.83
N LYS A 72 7.60 2.62 8.90
CA LYS A 72 6.20 2.96 9.13
C LYS A 72 5.41 2.76 7.84
N ILE A 73 4.35 1.98 7.92
CA ILE A 73 3.53 1.62 6.77
C ILE A 73 2.08 1.94 7.11
N ASP A 74 1.46 2.77 6.29
CA ASP A 74 0.05 3.09 6.40
C ASP A 74 -0.69 2.51 5.20
N ILE A 75 -1.81 1.86 5.47
CA ILE A 75 -2.63 1.26 4.42
C ILE A 75 -4.06 1.77 4.56
N ILE A 76 -4.60 2.29 3.47
CA ILE A 76 -6.01 2.66 3.39
C ILE A 76 -6.70 1.85 2.30
N GLY A 77 -8.01 1.65 2.45
CA GLY A 77 -8.82 0.99 1.44
C GLY A 77 -9.54 2.00 0.57
N ASP A 78 -9.85 1.62 -0.66
CA ASP A 78 -10.57 2.49 -1.58
C ASP A 78 -12.07 2.60 -1.26
N HIS A 79 -12.55 1.77 -0.32
CA HIS A 79 -13.90 1.89 0.19
C HIS A 79 -14.07 3.03 1.19
N GLU A 80 -12.96 3.58 1.66
CA GLU A 80 -12.99 4.69 2.58
C GLU A 80 -13.39 5.94 1.80
N ASP A 81 -14.55 6.50 2.14
CA ASP A 81 -15.06 7.71 1.51
C ASP A 81 -14.38 8.92 2.14
N SER A 82 -13.07 9.01 1.93
CA SER A 82 -12.26 10.08 2.50
C SER A 82 -11.56 10.85 1.40
N ILE A 83 -11.21 12.10 1.71
CA ILE A 83 -10.43 12.95 0.82
C ILE A 83 -9.06 12.30 0.54
N VAL A 84 -8.48 11.65 1.56
CA VAL A 84 -7.18 10.97 1.43
C VAL A 84 -7.26 9.85 0.41
N ALA A 85 -8.30 9.01 0.47
CA ALA A 85 -8.47 7.91 -0.48
C ALA A 85 -8.67 8.42 -1.90
N GLN A 86 -9.46 9.48 -2.07
CA GLN A 86 -9.68 10.08 -3.39
C GLN A 86 -8.40 10.66 -3.97
N GLU A 87 -7.62 11.36 -3.17
CA GLU A 87 -6.34 11.91 -3.60
C GLU A 87 -5.33 10.80 -3.91
N ALA A 88 -5.32 9.73 -3.14
CA ALA A 88 -4.44 8.60 -3.37
C ALA A 88 -4.73 7.92 -4.70
N LEU A 89 -6.00 7.77 -5.07
CA LEU A 89 -6.38 7.23 -6.37
C LEU A 89 -6.00 8.15 -7.51
N ARG A 90 -6.13 9.46 -7.31
CA ARG A 90 -5.86 10.45 -8.35
C ARG A 90 -4.36 10.64 -8.59
N LYS A 91 -3.57 10.70 -7.53
CA LYS A 91 -2.14 11.06 -7.61
C LYS A 91 -1.21 9.87 -7.40
N GLY A 92 -1.73 8.77 -6.90
CA GLY A 92 -0.92 7.60 -6.60
C GLY A 92 -0.43 6.88 -7.86
N VAL A 93 0.60 6.08 -7.67
CA VAL A 93 1.18 5.27 -8.73
C VAL A 93 0.82 3.82 -8.48
N LEU A 94 0.22 3.18 -9.48
CA LEU A 94 -0.09 1.75 -9.43
C LEU A 94 1.22 0.95 -9.43
N LEU A 95 1.39 0.12 -8.43
CA LEU A 95 2.54 -0.77 -8.34
C LEU A 95 2.34 -1.98 -9.25
N VAL A 96 3.36 -2.26 -10.02
CA VAL A 96 3.36 -3.41 -10.96
C VAL A 96 4.69 -4.14 -10.93
#